data_8fa49f54a0763d418f31ed98f7be5ffc
#
_entry.id   8fa49f54a0763d418f31ed98f7be5ffc
#
_cell.length_a   1.000
_cell.length_b   1.000
_cell.length_c   1.000
_cell.angle_alpha   90.00
_cell.angle_beta   90.00
_cell.angle_gamma   90.00
#
_symmetry.space_group_name_H-M   'P 1'
#
loop_
_entity.id
_entity.type
_entity.pdbx_description
1 polymer ?
#
loop_
_entity_poly.entity_id
_entity_poly.type
_entity_poly.pdbx_seq_one_letter_code
_entity_poly.pdbx_strand_id
1 'polypeptide(L)'
;MQVSDHLLRSFTITVLSYVLLVPLVSCSSHGEVANHTSIRENPHKMSPQMTSYIAVHGLILWVSMGFLMPVGILTIRMANKEEGGRRVKLLFYLHAILQTLAVLLVTVGAVMSIKNFENSFDNNHQRLGLALYVAIWMQALVGFFRPPRGSKRRSTWYLTHWILGTGISMVGIINIYTGLEAYHRKTSKGSGVWTILFTAQVSFVALFYLFQDKWEYIQKQGQGPQQQTLPSDHQENTVIVVTQRVNQKVLLPEPCGKSNALGNLFD
;
A
#
# COMPACT_ATOMS: atom_id res chain seq x y z
N MET A 1 18.84 -12.07 -1.97
CA MET A 1 17.40 -11.89 -1.75
C MET A 1 17.05 -11.38 -0.35
N GLN A 2 17.65 -11.91 0.73
CA GLN A 2 17.35 -11.46 2.12
C GLN A 2 17.65 -9.98 2.42
N VAL A 3 18.71 -9.39 1.85
CA VAL A 3 19.11 -7.99 2.08
C VAL A 3 18.07 -7.01 1.50
N SER A 4 17.47 -7.33 0.35
CA SER A 4 16.43 -6.51 -0.29
C SER A 4 15.15 -6.47 0.55
N ASP A 5 14.78 -7.60 1.18
CA ASP A 5 13.58 -7.67 2.03
C ASP A 5 13.74 -6.89 3.33
N HIS A 6 14.94 -6.86 3.91
CA HIS A 6 15.22 -6.06 5.10
C HIS A 6 15.21 -4.56 4.80
N LEU A 7 15.79 -4.13 3.67
CA LEU A 7 15.75 -2.75 3.22
C LEU A 7 14.32 -2.29 2.92
N LEU A 8 13.53 -3.14 2.26
CA LEU A 8 12.12 -2.91 1.96
C LEU A 8 11.29 -2.73 3.23
N ARG A 9 11.46 -3.62 4.21
CA ARG A 9 10.76 -3.57 5.51
C ARG A 9 11.18 -2.34 6.32
N SER A 10 12.48 -2.02 6.34
CA SER A 10 12.97 -0.82 7.03
C SER A 10 12.40 0.44 6.41
N PHE A 11 12.38 0.54 5.08
CA PHE A 11 11.80 1.67 4.37
C PHE A 11 10.30 1.82 4.64
N THR A 12 9.51 0.73 4.58
CA THR A 12 8.07 0.78 4.86
C THR A 12 7.77 1.16 6.30
N ILE A 13 8.54 0.66 7.28
CA ILE A 13 8.37 1.01 8.70
C ILE A 13 8.70 2.49 8.91
N THR A 14 9.80 2.99 8.32
CA THR A 14 10.22 4.39 8.45
C THR A 14 9.19 5.33 7.84
N VAL A 15 8.69 5.05 6.65
CA VAL A 15 7.65 5.86 5.98
C VAL A 15 6.35 5.81 6.77
N LEU A 16 5.96 4.64 7.29
CA LEU A 16 4.77 4.47 8.12
C LEU A 16 4.88 5.29 9.42
N SER A 17 6.04 5.26 10.08
CA SER A 17 6.32 6.09 11.28
C SER A 17 6.20 7.57 10.95
N TYR A 18 6.67 8.01 9.80
CA TYR A 18 6.58 9.41 9.36
C TYR A 18 5.12 9.83 9.14
N VAL A 19 4.32 9.01 8.46
CA VAL A 19 2.90 9.27 8.19
C VAL A 19 2.08 9.33 9.49
N LEU A 20 2.41 8.52 10.49
CA LEU A 20 1.73 8.51 11.78
C LEU A 20 2.19 9.67 12.70
N LEU A 21 3.45 10.11 12.60
CA LEU A 21 4.01 11.15 13.45
C LEU A 21 3.70 12.56 12.96
N VAL A 22 3.59 12.80 11.65
CA VAL A 22 3.32 14.12 11.06
C VAL A 22 2.07 14.78 11.64
N PRO A 23 0.91 14.11 11.78
CA PRO A 23 -0.28 14.74 12.37
C PRO A 23 -0.15 15.00 13.88
N LEU A 24 0.65 14.21 14.61
CA LEU A 24 0.89 14.41 16.04
C LEU A 24 1.77 15.63 16.30
N VAL A 25 2.77 15.88 15.44
CA VAL A 25 3.66 17.07 15.54
C VAL A 25 2.89 18.34 15.19
N SER A 26 1.99 18.30 14.21
CA SER A 26 1.16 19.45 13.84
C SER A 26 0.15 19.86 14.93
N CYS A 27 -0.27 18.95 15.80
CA CYS A 27 -1.13 19.26 16.95
C CYS A 27 -0.38 19.94 18.11
N SER A 28 0.96 19.82 18.17
CA SER A 28 1.75 20.31 19.31
C SER A 28 2.24 21.76 19.18
N SER A 29 2.09 22.41 18.01
CA SER A 29 2.65 23.74 17.74
C SER A 29 1.65 24.91 17.84
N HIS A 30 0.48 24.73 18.46
CA HIS A 30 -0.49 25.80 18.70
C HIS A 30 -0.39 26.37 20.12
N GLY A 31 0.77 26.99 20.41
CA GLY A 31 1.00 27.68 21.67
C GLY A 31 1.96 28.85 21.53
N GLU A 32 1.71 29.77 20.58
CA GLU A 32 2.32 31.12 20.66
C GLU A 32 1.31 32.19 20.27
N VAL A 33 0.90 32.89 21.30
CA VAL A 33 0.11 34.14 21.22
C VAL A 33 1.02 35.22 20.68
N ALA A 34 0.97 35.47 19.39
CA ALA A 34 1.50 36.69 18.81
C ALA A 34 0.38 37.71 18.65
N ASN A 35 0.39 38.66 19.55
CA ASN A 35 -0.45 39.87 19.55
C ASN A 35 0.00 40.77 18.41
N HIS A 36 -0.57 40.66 17.24
CA HIS A 36 -0.48 41.65 16.18
C HIS A 36 -1.87 42.10 15.78
N THR A 37 -2.17 43.34 16.16
CA THR A 37 -3.25 44.17 15.62
C THR A 37 -3.14 44.23 14.11
N SER A 38 -3.81 43.32 13.41
CA SER A 38 -4.04 43.39 11.99
C SER A 38 -5.54 43.57 11.72
N ILE A 39 -5.80 44.58 10.93
CA ILE A 39 -7.03 45.01 10.30
C ILE A 39 -7.94 43.79 10.06
N ARG A 40 -9.10 43.83 10.72
CA ARG A 40 -10.14 42.81 10.65
C ARG A 40 -10.76 42.86 9.26
N GLU A 41 -10.14 42.21 8.28
CA GLU A 41 -10.82 41.84 7.04
C GLU A 41 -12.00 40.93 7.41
N ASN A 42 -13.19 41.40 7.11
CA ASN A 42 -14.41 40.60 7.25
C ASN A 42 -14.22 39.27 6.56
N PRO A 43 -14.29 38.12 7.27
CA PRO A 43 -14.19 36.82 6.60
C PRO A 43 -15.36 36.75 5.63
N HIS A 44 -15.06 36.81 4.35
CA HIS A 44 -16.04 36.65 3.28
C HIS A 44 -16.71 35.29 3.50
N LYS A 45 -17.93 35.29 4.04
CA LYS A 45 -18.68 34.05 4.31
C LYS A 45 -18.80 33.30 2.99
N MET A 46 -18.02 32.22 2.87
CA MET A 46 -18.05 31.36 1.69
C MET A 46 -19.49 30.92 1.41
N SER A 47 -19.91 30.93 0.15
CA SER A 47 -21.26 30.53 -0.22
C SER A 47 -21.54 29.07 0.21
N PRO A 48 -22.75 28.71 0.63
CA PRO A 48 -23.10 27.34 0.97
C PRO A 48 -22.80 26.36 -0.16
N GLN A 49 -22.97 26.78 -1.40
CA GLN A 49 -22.70 26.00 -2.59
C GLN A 49 -21.20 25.68 -2.73
N MET A 50 -20.31 26.64 -2.52
CA MET A 50 -18.86 26.43 -2.57
C MET A 50 -18.41 25.46 -1.46
N THR A 51 -18.98 25.60 -0.26
CA THR A 51 -18.70 24.68 0.86
C THR A 51 -19.10 23.25 0.51
N SER A 52 -20.25 23.06 -0.19
CA SER A 52 -20.71 21.76 -0.66
C SER A 52 -19.75 21.17 -1.71
N TYR A 53 -19.28 21.97 -2.67
CA TYR A 53 -18.31 21.49 -3.67
C TYR A 53 -16.99 21.04 -3.03
N ILE A 54 -16.47 21.76 -2.04
CA ILE A 54 -15.27 21.37 -1.32
C ILE A 54 -15.49 20.04 -0.57
N ALA A 55 -16.64 19.89 0.10
CA ALA A 55 -16.96 18.67 0.83
C ALA A 55 -17.07 17.45 -0.11
N VAL A 56 -17.76 17.59 -1.24
CA VAL A 56 -17.91 16.50 -2.24
C VAL A 56 -16.54 16.16 -2.85
N HIS A 57 -15.73 17.16 -3.21
CA HIS A 57 -14.36 16.94 -3.70
C HIS A 57 -13.53 16.14 -2.69
N GLY A 58 -13.54 16.58 -1.43
CA GLY A 58 -12.82 15.88 -0.35
C GLY A 58 -13.30 14.45 -0.14
N LEU A 59 -14.63 14.21 -0.17
CA LEU A 59 -15.20 12.89 -0.02
C LEU A 59 -14.82 11.94 -1.17
N ILE A 60 -14.91 12.41 -2.42
CA ILE A 60 -14.53 11.62 -3.61
C ILE A 60 -13.04 11.22 -3.53
N LEU A 61 -12.16 12.17 -3.18
CA LEU A 61 -10.73 11.88 -3.06
C LEU A 61 -10.42 11.00 -1.85
N TRP A 62 -11.15 11.14 -0.75
CA TRP A 62 -11.02 10.24 0.39
C TRP A 62 -11.38 8.80 0.01
N VAL A 63 -12.53 8.59 -0.65
CA VAL A 63 -12.95 7.25 -1.11
C VAL A 63 -11.92 6.67 -2.07
N SER A 64 -11.40 7.47 -3.00
CA SER A 64 -10.43 7.03 -3.98
C SER A 64 -9.07 6.70 -3.35
N MET A 65 -8.41 7.70 -2.79
CA MET A 65 -7.02 7.62 -2.33
C MET A 65 -6.90 7.06 -0.92
N GLY A 66 -7.88 7.35 -0.06
CA GLY A 66 -7.90 6.89 1.32
C GLY A 66 -8.43 5.47 1.49
N PHE A 67 -9.29 4.98 0.58
CA PHE A 67 -9.92 3.66 0.72
C PHE A 67 -9.62 2.72 -0.45
N LEU A 68 -10.05 3.03 -1.68
CA LEU A 68 -9.94 2.09 -2.80
C LEU A 68 -8.48 1.75 -3.13
N MET A 69 -7.61 2.73 -3.15
CA MET A 69 -6.20 2.50 -3.46
C MET A 69 -5.50 1.63 -2.41
N PRO A 70 -5.56 1.92 -1.10
CA PRO A 70 -4.97 1.04 -0.08
C PRO A 70 -5.57 -0.37 -0.08
N VAL A 71 -6.90 -0.50 -0.20
CA VAL A 71 -7.56 -1.82 -0.28
C VAL A 71 -7.08 -2.61 -1.49
N GLY A 72 -6.92 -1.96 -2.65
CA GLY A 72 -6.36 -2.60 -3.83
C GLY A 72 -4.92 -3.07 -3.63
N ILE A 73 -4.08 -2.28 -2.93
CA ILE A 73 -2.71 -2.69 -2.58
C ILE A 73 -2.73 -3.90 -1.64
N LEU A 74 -3.58 -3.89 -0.60
CA LEU A 74 -3.72 -5.03 0.31
C LEU A 74 -4.18 -6.29 -0.42
N THR A 75 -5.09 -6.14 -1.40
CA THR A 75 -5.63 -7.25 -2.21
C THR A 75 -4.54 -7.92 -3.05
N ILE A 76 -3.72 -7.16 -3.78
CA ILE A 76 -2.64 -7.75 -4.58
C ILE A 76 -1.55 -8.37 -3.71
N ARG A 77 -1.34 -7.81 -2.52
CA ARG A 77 -0.41 -8.36 -1.55
C ARG A 77 -0.86 -9.72 -1.01
N MET A 78 -2.19 -9.93 -0.83
CA MET A 78 -2.75 -11.24 -0.52
C MET A 78 -2.52 -12.22 -1.67
N ALA A 79 -2.70 -11.78 -2.92
CA ALA A 79 -2.46 -12.63 -4.09
C ALA A 79 -1.03 -13.15 -4.17
N ASN A 80 -0.04 -12.35 -3.75
CA ASN A 80 1.37 -12.76 -3.75
C ASN A 80 1.70 -13.84 -2.71
N LYS A 81 0.80 -14.14 -1.78
CA LYS A 81 0.96 -15.15 -0.72
C LYS A 81 0.25 -16.49 -1.04
N GLU A 82 -0.58 -16.48 -2.07
CA GLU A 82 -1.32 -17.68 -2.50
C GLU A 82 -0.46 -18.54 -3.46
N GLU A 83 -0.54 -19.86 -3.32
CA GLU A 83 0.25 -20.82 -4.12
C GLU A 83 -0.25 -21.00 -5.57
N GLY A 84 -1.09 -20.09 -6.06
CA GLY A 84 -1.62 -20.12 -7.41
C GLY A 84 -3.11 -20.46 -7.51
N GLY A 85 -3.59 -20.65 -8.74
CA GLY A 85 -4.96 -21.06 -9.01
C GLY A 85 -5.97 -19.93 -9.21
N ARG A 86 -7.26 -20.26 -9.00
CA ARG A 86 -8.38 -19.35 -9.26
C ARG A 86 -8.36 -18.12 -8.36
N ARG A 87 -7.93 -18.28 -7.10
CA ARG A 87 -7.88 -17.20 -6.10
C ARG A 87 -6.90 -16.10 -6.50
N VAL A 88 -5.70 -16.44 -6.97
CA VAL A 88 -4.69 -15.46 -7.42
C VAL A 88 -5.24 -14.61 -8.57
N LYS A 89 -5.92 -15.24 -9.54
CA LYS A 89 -6.56 -14.53 -10.65
C LYS A 89 -7.64 -13.58 -10.16
N LEU A 90 -8.50 -14.03 -9.24
CA LEU A 90 -9.58 -13.22 -8.67
C LEU A 90 -9.01 -11.99 -7.94
N LEU A 91 -8.02 -12.17 -7.07
CA LEU A 91 -7.39 -11.08 -6.32
C LEU A 91 -6.67 -10.09 -7.25
N PHE A 92 -6.04 -10.58 -8.33
CA PHE A 92 -5.44 -9.73 -9.34
C PHE A 92 -6.49 -8.86 -10.06
N TYR A 93 -7.60 -9.45 -10.52
CA TYR A 93 -8.68 -8.69 -11.15
C TYR A 93 -9.33 -7.72 -10.17
N LEU A 94 -9.51 -8.11 -8.92
CA LEU A 94 -10.04 -7.22 -7.88
C LEU A 94 -9.12 -6.02 -7.66
N HIS A 95 -7.79 -6.23 -7.57
CA HIS A 95 -6.82 -5.14 -7.54
C HIS A 95 -6.98 -4.21 -8.74
N ALA A 96 -7.03 -4.75 -9.96
CA ALA A 96 -7.16 -3.96 -11.17
C ALA A 96 -8.45 -3.13 -11.19
N ILE A 97 -9.59 -3.71 -10.79
CA ILE A 97 -10.88 -3.03 -10.71
C ILE A 97 -10.82 -1.90 -9.68
N LEU A 98 -10.33 -2.17 -8.46
CA LEU A 98 -10.24 -1.16 -7.40
C LEU A 98 -9.35 0.00 -7.80
N GLN A 99 -8.19 -0.27 -8.45
CA GLN A 99 -7.30 0.78 -8.92
C GLN A 99 -7.91 1.59 -10.06
N THR A 100 -8.59 0.94 -11.00
CA THR A 100 -9.29 1.64 -12.09
C THR A 100 -10.38 2.57 -11.56
N LEU A 101 -11.19 2.08 -10.61
CA LEU A 101 -12.21 2.91 -9.95
C LEU A 101 -11.57 4.09 -9.20
N ALA A 102 -10.43 3.87 -8.53
CA ALA A 102 -9.70 4.95 -7.86
C ALA A 102 -9.23 6.01 -8.87
N VAL A 103 -8.66 5.63 -10.02
CA VAL A 103 -8.25 6.56 -11.08
C VAL A 103 -9.44 7.37 -11.61
N LEU A 104 -10.57 6.72 -11.85
CA LEU A 104 -11.79 7.39 -12.32
C LEU A 104 -12.29 8.44 -11.31
N LEU A 105 -12.36 8.08 -10.02
CA LEU A 105 -12.79 9.00 -8.97
C LEU A 105 -11.82 10.17 -8.79
N VAL A 106 -10.51 9.92 -8.82
CA VAL A 106 -9.50 11.00 -8.79
C VAL A 106 -9.69 11.94 -9.97
N THR A 107 -9.98 11.40 -11.16
CA THR A 107 -10.23 12.21 -12.36
C THR A 107 -11.47 13.09 -12.18
N VAL A 108 -12.56 12.55 -11.64
CA VAL A 108 -13.75 13.33 -11.30
C VAL A 108 -13.41 14.44 -10.30
N GLY A 109 -12.66 14.12 -9.25
CA GLY A 109 -12.21 15.11 -8.26
C GLY A 109 -11.33 16.20 -8.86
N ALA A 110 -10.40 15.84 -9.77
CA ALA A 110 -9.54 16.79 -10.47
C ALA A 110 -10.35 17.72 -11.38
N VAL A 111 -11.26 17.19 -12.20
CA VAL A 111 -12.15 17.98 -13.06
C VAL A 111 -13.02 18.93 -12.24
N MET A 112 -13.54 18.45 -11.12
CA MET A 112 -14.34 19.26 -10.20
C MET A 112 -13.50 20.40 -9.59
N SER A 113 -12.24 20.13 -9.23
CA SER A 113 -11.31 21.15 -8.74
C SER A 113 -11.07 22.23 -9.79
N ILE A 114 -10.77 21.85 -11.04
CA ILE A 114 -10.48 22.79 -12.11
C ILE A 114 -11.69 23.68 -12.44
N LYS A 115 -12.91 23.13 -12.39
CA LYS A 115 -14.13 23.85 -12.76
C LYS A 115 -14.68 24.76 -11.67
N ASN A 116 -14.54 24.39 -10.40
CA ASN A 116 -15.26 25.06 -9.31
C ASN A 116 -14.34 25.80 -8.33
N PHE A 117 -13.00 25.59 -8.38
CA PHE A 117 -12.10 26.22 -7.44
C PHE A 117 -11.11 27.14 -8.15
N GLU A 118 -10.59 28.10 -7.39
CA GLU A 118 -9.53 28.97 -7.83
C GLU A 118 -8.21 28.19 -7.95
N ASN A 119 -7.67 28.12 -9.17
CA ASN A 119 -6.48 27.33 -9.50
C ASN A 119 -5.23 28.19 -9.57
N SER A 120 -4.95 28.93 -8.47
CA SER A 120 -3.75 29.77 -8.36
C SER A 120 -2.48 28.97 -8.10
N PHE A 121 -2.60 27.72 -7.64
CA PHE A 121 -1.49 26.86 -7.21
C PHE A 121 -0.59 27.47 -6.13
N ASP A 122 -1.12 28.37 -5.30
CA ASP A 122 -0.37 29.03 -4.24
C ASP A 122 -0.19 28.14 -3.00
N ASN A 123 -1.03 27.11 -2.86
CA ASN A 123 -0.98 26.23 -1.71
C ASN A 123 -0.42 24.84 -2.05
N ASN A 124 0.19 24.21 -1.04
CA ASN A 124 0.82 22.90 -1.17
C ASN A 124 -0.16 21.80 -1.59
N HIS A 125 -1.43 21.87 -1.13
CA HIS A 125 -2.46 20.90 -1.51
C HIS A 125 -2.69 20.86 -3.02
N GLN A 126 -2.81 22.01 -3.66
CA GLN A 126 -3.01 22.10 -5.12
C GLN A 126 -1.79 21.60 -5.90
N ARG A 127 -0.58 22.02 -5.49
CA ARG A 127 0.68 21.57 -6.13
C ARG A 127 0.88 20.07 -6.03
N LEU A 128 0.73 19.51 -4.82
CA LEU A 128 0.82 18.08 -4.58
C LEU A 128 -0.30 17.32 -5.31
N GLY A 129 -1.52 17.86 -5.31
CA GLY A 129 -2.66 17.28 -6.01
C GLY A 129 -2.44 17.16 -7.51
N LEU A 130 -1.88 18.18 -8.15
CA LEU A 130 -1.55 18.15 -9.58
C LEU A 130 -0.44 17.12 -9.88
N ALA A 131 0.64 17.15 -9.12
CA ALA A 131 1.74 16.18 -9.28
C ALA A 131 1.25 14.74 -9.08
N LEU A 132 0.42 14.53 -8.06
CA LEU A 132 -0.18 13.24 -7.75
C LEU A 132 -1.10 12.76 -8.88
N TYR A 133 -1.90 13.64 -9.46
CA TYR A 133 -2.78 13.32 -10.58
C TYR A 133 -2.00 12.82 -11.80
N VAL A 134 -0.92 13.50 -12.17
CA VAL A 134 -0.02 13.06 -13.24
C VAL A 134 0.61 11.70 -12.92
N ALA A 135 1.11 11.52 -11.68
CA ALA A 135 1.73 10.28 -11.25
C ALA A 135 0.75 9.09 -11.27
N ILE A 136 -0.51 9.30 -10.90
CA ILE A 136 -1.57 8.27 -10.93
C ILE A 136 -1.82 7.78 -12.37
N TRP A 137 -1.89 8.69 -13.34
CA TRP A 137 -2.05 8.32 -14.74
C TRP A 137 -0.82 7.58 -15.28
N MET A 138 0.39 8.01 -14.92
CA MET A 138 1.62 7.28 -15.25
C MET A 138 1.60 5.87 -14.66
N GLN A 139 1.15 5.71 -13.42
CA GLN A 139 1.02 4.41 -12.78
C GLN A 139 -0.01 3.51 -13.48
N ALA A 140 -1.14 4.08 -13.91
CA ALA A 140 -2.16 3.36 -14.67
C ALA A 140 -1.60 2.86 -16.00
N LEU A 141 -0.85 3.69 -16.73
CA LEU A 141 -0.17 3.30 -17.97
C LEU A 141 0.87 2.20 -17.73
N VAL A 142 1.71 2.34 -16.70
CA VAL A 142 2.67 1.28 -16.31
C VAL A 142 1.95 -0.01 -15.98
N GLY A 143 0.80 0.04 -15.28
CA GLY A 143 -0.01 -1.13 -14.97
C GLY A 143 -0.60 -1.80 -16.22
N PHE A 144 -1.06 -0.99 -17.18
CA PHE A 144 -1.64 -1.47 -18.43
C PHE A 144 -0.59 -2.15 -19.34
N PHE A 145 0.59 -1.56 -19.47
CA PHE A 145 1.68 -2.08 -20.29
C PHE A 145 2.50 -3.16 -19.55
N ARG A 146 1.81 -4.09 -18.93
CA ARG A 146 2.44 -5.21 -18.21
C ARG A 146 3.15 -6.16 -19.20
N PRO A 147 4.48 -6.43 -19.04
CA PRO A 147 5.18 -7.37 -19.90
C PRO A 147 4.66 -8.81 -19.77
N PRO A 148 4.75 -9.62 -20.85
CA PRO A 148 4.34 -11.03 -20.79
C PRO A 148 5.20 -11.84 -19.81
N ARG A 149 4.69 -13.00 -19.42
CA ARG A 149 5.40 -13.94 -18.54
C ARG A 149 6.70 -14.40 -19.19
N GLY A 150 7.77 -14.56 -18.40
CA GLY A 150 9.10 -14.97 -18.88
C GLY A 150 9.95 -13.86 -19.50
N SER A 151 9.43 -12.62 -19.63
CA SER A 151 10.21 -11.50 -20.15
C SER A 151 11.23 -10.98 -19.13
N LYS A 152 12.49 -10.73 -19.55
CA LYS A 152 13.53 -10.11 -18.72
C LYS A 152 13.12 -8.75 -18.15
N ARG A 153 12.23 -8.02 -18.86
CA ARG A 153 11.72 -6.69 -18.43
C ARG A 153 10.69 -6.78 -17.32
N ARG A 154 10.17 -7.97 -17.01
CA ARG A 154 9.08 -8.13 -16.06
C ARG A 154 9.50 -7.80 -14.62
N SER A 155 10.73 -8.14 -14.21
CA SER A 155 11.25 -7.79 -12.89
C SER A 155 11.40 -6.27 -12.71
N THR A 156 11.95 -5.57 -13.72
CA THR A 156 12.08 -4.11 -13.70
C THR A 156 10.70 -3.44 -13.69
N TRP A 157 9.78 -3.91 -14.53
CA TRP A 157 8.40 -3.43 -14.54
C TRP A 157 7.73 -3.57 -13.18
N TYR A 158 7.85 -4.74 -12.54
CA TYR A 158 7.30 -4.98 -11.21
C TYR A 158 7.85 -4.01 -10.18
N LEU A 159 9.16 -3.84 -10.15
CA LEU A 159 9.82 -2.92 -9.22
C LEU A 159 9.34 -1.48 -9.43
N THR A 160 9.32 -1.02 -10.69
CA THR A 160 8.84 0.32 -11.05
C THR A 160 7.39 0.54 -10.65
N HIS A 161 6.50 -0.41 -11.00
CA HIS A 161 5.08 -0.35 -10.65
C HIS A 161 4.88 -0.33 -9.13
N TRP A 162 5.63 -1.13 -8.40
CA TRP A 162 5.57 -1.21 -6.94
C TRP A 162 6.07 0.08 -6.26
N ILE A 163 7.25 0.59 -6.65
CA ILE A 163 7.81 1.83 -6.07
C ILE A 163 6.88 3.00 -6.35
N LEU A 164 6.47 3.17 -7.61
CA LEU A 164 5.61 4.27 -8.01
C LEU A 164 4.24 4.19 -7.32
N GLY A 165 3.62 3.01 -7.26
CA GLY A 165 2.34 2.81 -6.58
C GLY A 165 2.40 3.08 -5.08
N THR A 166 3.49 2.65 -4.41
CA THR A 166 3.71 2.92 -3.00
C THR A 166 3.92 4.42 -2.76
N GLY A 167 4.74 5.07 -3.58
CA GLY A 167 4.98 6.52 -3.51
C GLY A 167 3.69 7.32 -3.69
N ILE A 168 2.89 7.01 -4.70
CA ILE A 168 1.58 7.63 -4.94
C ILE A 168 0.66 7.47 -3.73
N SER A 169 0.60 6.29 -3.14
CA SER A 169 -0.24 6.03 -1.97
C SER A 169 0.17 6.91 -0.78
N MET A 170 1.48 7.04 -0.52
CA MET A 170 2.01 7.88 0.57
C MET A 170 1.74 9.36 0.33
N VAL A 171 2.05 9.85 -0.87
CA VAL A 171 1.77 11.26 -1.23
C VAL A 171 0.27 11.54 -1.22
N GLY A 172 -0.56 10.58 -1.61
CA GLY A 172 -2.02 10.68 -1.54
C GLY A 172 -2.54 10.87 -0.12
N ILE A 173 -2.01 10.09 0.85
CA ILE A 173 -2.34 10.25 2.26
C ILE A 173 -1.94 11.66 2.75
N ILE A 174 -0.74 12.12 2.44
CA ILE A 174 -0.26 13.46 2.79
C ILE A 174 -1.18 14.52 2.18
N ASN A 175 -1.56 14.35 0.92
CA ASN A 175 -2.42 15.30 0.23
C ASN A 175 -3.85 15.37 0.81
N ILE A 176 -4.38 14.29 1.38
CA ILE A 176 -5.65 14.34 2.12
C ILE A 176 -5.49 15.19 3.39
N TYR A 177 -4.40 15.04 4.15
CA TYR A 177 -4.16 15.88 5.34
C TYR A 177 -4.03 17.36 4.98
N THR A 178 -3.26 17.69 3.92
CA THR A 178 -3.14 19.09 3.45
C THR A 178 -4.46 19.64 2.94
N GLY A 179 -5.33 18.79 2.38
CA GLY A 179 -6.69 19.14 1.96
C GLY A 179 -7.61 19.45 3.15
N LEU A 180 -7.54 18.66 4.22
CA LEU A 180 -8.29 18.91 5.46
C LEU A 180 -7.85 20.22 6.12
N GLU A 181 -6.56 20.52 6.10
CA GLU A 181 -6.02 21.79 6.58
C GLU A 181 -6.50 22.96 5.70
N ALA A 182 -6.44 22.85 4.38
CA ALA A 182 -6.93 23.84 3.44
C ALA A 182 -8.44 24.10 3.61
N TYR A 183 -9.22 23.05 3.88
CA TYR A 183 -10.64 23.14 4.22
C TYR A 183 -10.87 23.97 5.49
N HIS A 184 -10.13 23.66 6.56
CA HIS A 184 -10.21 24.42 7.81
C HIS A 184 -9.89 25.89 7.62
N ARG A 185 -8.80 26.21 6.94
CA ARG A 185 -8.38 27.60 6.65
C ARG A 185 -9.44 28.38 5.85
N LYS A 186 -10.02 27.76 4.83
CA LYS A 186 -11.02 28.42 3.96
C LYS A 186 -12.40 28.55 4.59
N THR A 187 -12.85 27.59 5.39
CA THR A 187 -14.23 27.53 5.91
C THR A 187 -14.36 28.00 7.36
N SER A 188 -13.23 28.10 8.08
CA SER A 188 -13.19 28.28 9.55
C SER A 188 -13.96 27.20 10.32
N LYS A 189 -14.36 26.11 9.66
CA LYS A 189 -15.03 24.97 10.29
C LYS A 189 -14.00 23.99 10.84
N GLY A 190 -14.28 23.38 11.99
CA GLY A 190 -13.42 22.37 12.59
C GLY A 190 -13.26 21.16 11.69
N SER A 191 -12.02 20.83 11.30
CA SER A 191 -11.68 19.61 10.55
C SER A 191 -11.22 18.48 11.48
N GLY A 192 -11.13 18.71 12.79
CA GLY A 192 -10.52 17.77 13.74
C GLY A 192 -11.16 16.37 13.73
N VAL A 193 -12.48 16.27 13.69
CA VAL A 193 -13.18 14.98 13.63
C VAL A 193 -12.79 14.19 12.37
N TRP A 194 -12.77 14.86 11.22
CA TRP A 194 -12.37 14.24 9.94
C TRP A 194 -10.91 13.79 9.94
N THR A 195 -10.04 14.60 10.53
CA THR A 195 -8.62 14.27 10.69
C THR A 195 -8.44 13.04 11.60
N ILE A 196 -9.16 12.96 12.72
CA ILE A 196 -9.12 11.80 13.63
C ILE A 196 -9.63 10.54 12.92
N LEU A 197 -10.77 10.61 12.23
CA LEU A 197 -11.34 9.49 11.49
C LEU A 197 -10.38 8.99 10.40
N PHE A 198 -9.78 9.91 9.64
CA PHE A 198 -8.83 9.54 8.60
C PHE A 198 -7.54 8.94 9.19
N THR A 199 -7.03 9.49 10.28
CA THR A 199 -5.85 8.94 10.98
C THR A 199 -6.13 7.54 11.53
N ALA A 200 -7.30 7.30 12.12
CA ALA A 200 -7.72 5.98 12.57
C ALA A 200 -7.80 4.98 11.42
N GLN A 201 -8.37 5.40 10.29
CA GLN A 201 -8.43 4.57 9.07
C GLN A 201 -7.04 4.23 8.53
N VAL A 202 -6.13 5.20 8.39
CA VAL A 202 -4.76 4.98 7.92
C VAL A 202 -4.01 4.04 8.88
N SER A 203 -4.17 4.24 10.20
CA SER A 203 -3.58 3.38 11.21
C SER A 203 -4.09 1.93 11.10
N PHE A 204 -5.40 1.75 10.88
CA PHE A 204 -5.99 0.42 10.68
C PHE A 204 -5.42 -0.26 9.41
N VAL A 205 -5.36 0.45 8.30
CA VAL A 205 -4.78 -0.07 7.04
C VAL A 205 -3.31 -0.46 7.25
N ALA A 206 -2.55 0.37 7.96
CA ALA A 206 -1.16 0.12 8.28
C ALA A 206 -0.96 -1.11 9.18
N LEU A 207 -1.77 -1.25 10.23
CA LEU A 207 -1.76 -2.42 11.11
C LEU A 207 -2.13 -3.68 10.34
N PHE A 208 -3.14 -3.62 9.48
CA PHE A 208 -3.54 -4.75 8.65
C PHE A 208 -2.44 -5.16 7.66
N TYR A 209 -1.75 -4.17 7.06
CA TYR A 209 -0.60 -4.41 6.19
C TYR A 209 0.53 -5.15 6.93
N LEU A 210 0.85 -4.72 8.17
CA LEU A 210 1.86 -5.38 9.01
C LEU A 210 1.40 -6.78 9.47
N PHE A 211 0.11 -6.90 9.81
CA PHE A 211 -0.46 -8.18 10.22
C PHE A 211 -0.39 -9.22 9.11
N GLN A 212 -0.63 -8.84 7.86
CA GLN A 212 -0.47 -9.74 6.72
C GLN A 212 0.93 -10.36 6.63
N ASP A 213 1.99 -9.65 7.03
CA ASP A 213 3.36 -10.19 7.02
C ASP A 213 3.60 -11.17 8.17
N LYS A 214 3.05 -10.89 9.34
CA LYS A 214 3.24 -11.73 10.51
C LYS A 214 2.39 -12.98 10.52
N TRP A 215 1.23 -12.92 9.88
CA TRP A 215 0.29 -14.04 9.84
C TRP A 215 0.90 -15.32 9.26
N GLU A 216 1.64 -15.21 8.17
CA GLU A 216 2.34 -16.35 7.55
C GLU A 216 3.39 -16.95 8.50
N TYR A 217 4.11 -16.10 9.21
CA TYR A 217 5.10 -16.55 10.21
C TYR A 217 4.43 -17.31 11.35
N ILE A 218 3.30 -16.82 11.85
CA ILE A 218 2.54 -17.46 12.94
C ILE A 218 1.98 -18.82 12.47
N GLN A 219 1.43 -18.89 11.27
CA GLN A 219 0.90 -20.16 10.71
C GLN A 219 2.01 -21.22 10.54
N LYS A 220 3.19 -20.82 10.08
CA LYS A 220 4.33 -21.75 9.92
C LYS A 220 4.86 -22.26 11.26
N GLN A 221 4.77 -21.47 12.33
CA GLN A 221 5.15 -21.91 13.69
C GLN A 221 4.10 -22.85 14.30
N GLY A 222 2.82 -22.68 13.99
CA GLY A 222 1.75 -23.53 14.49
C GLY A 222 1.72 -24.92 13.83
N GLN A 223 2.35 -25.10 12.67
CA GLN A 223 2.61 -26.39 12.04
C GLN A 223 3.98 -26.88 12.54
N GLY A 224 4.01 -27.48 13.73
CA GLY A 224 5.19 -28.17 14.24
C GLY A 224 5.72 -29.17 13.22
N PRO A 225 6.97 -29.64 13.34
CA PRO A 225 7.56 -30.53 12.37
C PRO A 225 6.62 -31.73 12.18
N GLN A 226 6.04 -31.85 10.99
CA GLN A 226 5.30 -33.06 10.60
C GLN A 226 6.27 -34.22 10.77
N GLN A 227 6.05 -34.96 11.82
CA GLN A 227 6.69 -36.25 12.05
C GLN A 227 6.33 -37.07 10.80
N GLN A 228 7.28 -37.22 9.90
CA GLN A 228 7.17 -38.22 8.84
C GLN A 228 7.01 -39.58 9.54
N THR A 229 5.77 -40.00 9.70
CA THR A 229 5.49 -41.42 9.99
C THR A 229 6.02 -42.20 8.82
N LEU A 230 7.19 -42.81 9.00
CA LEU A 230 7.62 -43.91 8.13
C LEU A 230 6.51 -44.96 8.12
N PRO A 231 6.10 -45.47 6.97
CA PRO A 231 5.29 -46.67 6.92
C PRO A 231 6.09 -47.79 7.58
N SER A 232 5.61 -48.31 8.69
CA SER A 232 6.08 -49.56 9.26
C SER A 232 5.59 -50.70 8.38
N ASP A 233 6.42 -51.12 7.45
CA ASP A 233 6.24 -52.41 6.81
C ASP A 233 6.90 -53.48 7.67
N HIS A 234 6.06 -54.30 8.27
CA HIS A 234 6.46 -55.57 8.88
C HIS A 234 6.97 -56.51 7.79
N GLN A 235 8.24 -56.88 7.86
CA GLN A 235 8.58 -58.31 7.61
C GLN A 235 9.96 -58.63 8.18
N GLU A 236 9.95 -59.74 8.80
CA GLU A 236 10.80 -60.54 9.60
C GLU A 236 12.06 -61.08 8.86
N ASN A 237 13.15 -61.23 9.66
CA ASN A 237 14.28 -62.19 9.52
C ASN A 237 15.24 -62.10 8.33
N THR A 238 16.47 -61.77 8.56
CA THR A 238 17.59 -62.75 8.66
C THR A 238 18.94 -62.03 8.87
N VAL A 239 19.66 -62.51 9.87
CA VAL A 239 21.04 -62.15 10.20
C VAL A 239 21.97 -62.62 9.09
N ILE A 240 22.79 -61.71 8.51
CA ILE A 240 24.14 -62.07 7.99
C ILE A 240 25.05 -60.86 8.18
N VAL A 241 26.05 -61.07 8.99
CA VAL A 241 27.23 -60.19 9.14
C VAL A 241 28.12 -60.37 7.92
N VAL A 242 28.36 -59.32 7.15
CA VAL A 242 29.53 -59.21 6.30
C VAL A 242 30.06 -57.79 6.29
N THR A 243 31.21 -57.63 6.87
CA THR A 243 32.04 -56.46 6.81
C THR A 243 32.59 -56.26 5.40
N GLN A 244 32.21 -55.16 4.72
CA GLN A 244 33.02 -54.67 3.62
C GLN A 244 32.94 -53.15 3.55
N ARG A 245 34.06 -52.45 3.82
CA ARG A 245 34.32 -51.07 3.49
C ARG A 245 34.32 -50.95 1.97
N VAL A 246 33.46 -50.17 1.44
CA VAL A 246 33.61 -49.62 0.10
C VAL A 246 33.23 -48.13 0.15
N ASN A 247 34.18 -47.29 -0.24
CA ASN A 247 34.05 -45.86 -0.49
C ASN A 247 32.87 -45.61 -1.41
N GLN A 248 31.77 -45.11 -0.88
CA GLN A 248 30.70 -44.59 -1.69
C GLN A 248 30.63 -43.06 -1.52
N LYS A 249 31.04 -42.34 -2.57
CA LYS A 249 30.78 -40.93 -2.76
C LYS A 249 29.28 -40.70 -2.52
N VAL A 250 28.95 -40.04 -1.43
CA VAL A 250 27.61 -39.55 -1.16
C VAL A 250 27.32 -38.45 -2.19
N LEU A 251 26.58 -38.80 -3.23
CA LEU A 251 25.88 -37.83 -4.06
C LEU A 251 24.80 -37.19 -3.18
N LEU A 252 25.06 -35.97 -2.71
CA LEU A 252 24.05 -35.14 -2.11
C LEU A 252 22.91 -34.96 -3.14
N PRO A 253 21.65 -35.22 -2.78
CA PRO A 253 20.54 -34.88 -3.64
C PRO A 253 20.52 -33.36 -3.79
N GLU A 254 20.45 -32.88 -5.03
CA GLU A 254 20.22 -31.48 -5.31
C GLU A 254 18.97 -31.00 -4.57
N PRO A 255 19.01 -29.84 -3.89
CA PRO A 255 17.82 -29.31 -3.25
C PRO A 255 16.79 -29.01 -4.35
N CYS A 256 15.69 -29.75 -4.33
CA CYS A 256 14.53 -29.46 -5.12
C CYS A 256 14.15 -27.99 -4.91
N GLY A 257 14.39 -27.16 -5.92
CA GLY A 257 14.19 -25.72 -5.84
C GLY A 257 12.72 -25.44 -5.46
N LYS A 258 12.50 -24.94 -4.26
CA LYS A 258 11.23 -24.34 -3.89
C LYS A 258 11.00 -23.18 -4.85
N SER A 259 10.14 -23.40 -5.86
CA SER A 259 9.62 -22.29 -6.66
C SER A 259 8.87 -21.37 -5.69
N ASN A 260 9.45 -20.22 -5.39
CA ASN A 260 8.78 -19.23 -4.57
C ASN A 260 7.46 -18.83 -5.25
N ALA A 261 6.41 -18.62 -4.48
CA ALA A 261 5.12 -18.13 -4.99
C ALA A 261 5.25 -16.86 -5.87
N LEU A 262 6.30 -16.07 -5.66
CA LEU A 262 6.68 -14.96 -6.52
C LEU A 262 7.13 -15.42 -7.92
N GLY A 263 7.83 -16.56 -8.05
CA GLY A 263 8.19 -17.14 -9.33
C GLY A 263 6.96 -17.45 -10.15
N ASN A 264 5.95 -18.07 -9.54
CA ASN A 264 4.69 -18.42 -10.21
C ASN A 264 3.82 -17.23 -10.61
N LEU A 265 4.04 -16.06 -10.04
CA LEU A 265 3.36 -14.83 -10.45
C LEU A 265 4.09 -14.17 -11.66
N PHE A 266 5.37 -14.55 -11.86
CA PHE A 266 6.26 -13.99 -12.87
C PHE A 266 6.57 -14.96 -14.01
N ASP A 267 6.37 -16.27 -13.80
CA ASP A 267 6.33 -17.31 -14.85
C ASP A 267 4.86 -17.53 -15.32
#